data_540f9a61b80678c9730011d734df76e1
#
_entry.id   540f9a61b80678c9730011d734df76e1
#
_cell.length_a   1.000
_cell.length_b   1.000
_cell.length_c   1.000
_cell.angle_alpha   90.00
_cell.angle_beta   90.00
_cell.angle_gamma   90.00
#
_symmetry.space_group_name_H-M   'P 1'
#
loop_
_entity.id
_entity.type
_entity.pdbx_description
1 polymer ?
#
loop_
_entity_poly.entity_id
_entity_poly.type
_entity_poly.pdbx_seq_one_letter_code
_entity_poly.pdbx_strand_id
1 'polypeptide(L)'
;ALQIAGSPGQVLLSDISSYAIQGEGNLVQLQFQVLDQVRAGRVEVVSALVSDPSGNVSELFGAHVAEIKMMPGTYALGDNYPNPFNPETVVPFAIPETGDVRVAVYNLLGQEIAVLASGRLEAGFHRVTWNGNDASGRAMSTGIYFVKMVANGFTDVNKVMLLK
;
A
#
# COMPACT_ATOMS: atom_id res chain seq x y z
N ALA A 1 18.07 -24.62 -6.76
CA ALA A 1 17.50 -23.55 -7.59
C ALA A 1 15.99 -23.74 -7.67
N LEU A 2 15.25 -22.70 -7.36
CA LEU A 2 13.79 -22.70 -7.42
C LEU A 2 13.34 -22.73 -8.88
N GLN A 3 12.52 -23.69 -9.28
CA GLN A 3 11.89 -23.74 -10.59
C GLN A 3 10.41 -23.35 -10.45
N ILE A 4 9.94 -22.48 -11.33
CA ILE A 4 8.54 -22.05 -11.38
C ILE A 4 7.97 -22.57 -12.70
N ALA A 5 6.96 -23.44 -12.63
CA ALA A 5 6.20 -23.91 -13.77
C ALA A 5 4.71 -23.92 -13.40
N GLY A 6 3.84 -23.56 -14.35
CA GLY A 6 2.40 -23.60 -14.07
C GLY A 6 1.56 -23.28 -15.31
N SER A 7 0.31 -23.70 -15.26
CA SER A 7 -0.77 -23.27 -16.13
C SER A 7 -1.33 -21.93 -15.64
N PRO A 8 -2.10 -21.18 -16.46
CA PRO A 8 -2.76 -19.96 -16.00
C PRO A 8 -3.54 -20.20 -14.70
N GLY A 9 -3.18 -19.47 -13.65
CA GLY A 9 -3.80 -19.58 -12.32
C GLY A 9 -3.17 -20.59 -11.36
N GLN A 10 -2.14 -21.33 -11.78
CA GLN A 10 -1.40 -22.25 -10.91
C GLN A 10 0.10 -21.95 -10.97
N VAL A 11 0.73 -21.90 -9.79
CA VAL A 11 2.18 -21.75 -9.67
C VAL A 11 2.71 -22.99 -8.96
N LEU A 12 3.60 -23.73 -9.65
CA LEU A 12 4.31 -24.85 -9.06
C LEU A 12 5.70 -24.37 -8.65
N LEU A 13 6.02 -24.50 -7.37
CA LEU A 13 7.35 -24.18 -6.83
C LEU A 13 8.02 -25.50 -6.43
N SER A 14 9.19 -25.76 -6.98
CA SER A 14 10.01 -26.89 -6.54
C SER A 14 11.42 -26.40 -6.19
N ASP A 15 11.92 -26.77 -5.04
CA ASP A 15 13.33 -26.60 -4.68
C ASP A 15 14.00 -27.97 -4.61
N ILE A 16 15.06 -28.11 -5.36
CA ILE A 16 15.92 -29.31 -5.33
C ILE A 16 17.15 -28.94 -4.51
N SER A 17 16.97 -28.73 -3.22
CA SER A 17 18.10 -28.58 -2.31
C SER A 17 18.32 -29.87 -1.52
N SER A 18 19.58 -30.27 -1.37
CA SER A 18 19.97 -31.44 -0.56
C SER A 18 19.99 -31.14 0.94
N TYR A 19 19.52 -29.97 1.37
CA TYR A 19 19.51 -29.56 2.78
C TYR A 19 18.10 -29.58 3.33
N ALA A 20 17.91 -30.26 4.46
CA ALA A 20 16.66 -30.21 5.20
C ALA A 20 16.47 -28.82 5.81
N ILE A 21 15.31 -28.20 5.56
CA ILE A 21 14.92 -26.96 6.20
C ILE A 21 14.42 -27.30 7.60
N GLN A 22 15.06 -26.79 8.64
CA GLN A 22 14.66 -26.97 10.03
C GLN A 22 14.39 -25.61 10.66
N GLY A 23 13.30 -25.50 11.40
CA GLY A 23 12.94 -24.29 12.16
C GLY A 23 11.54 -23.77 11.86
N GLU A 24 11.15 -22.76 12.60
CA GLU A 24 9.92 -22.02 12.39
C GLU A 24 10.19 -20.77 11.52
N GLY A 25 9.34 -20.50 10.55
CA GLY A 25 9.45 -19.31 9.71
C GLY A 25 8.82 -19.48 8.33
N ASN A 26 8.96 -18.47 7.49
CA ASN A 26 8.48 -18.49 6.11
C ASN A 26 9.43 -19.32 5.24
N LEU A 27 8.95 -20.43 4.69
CA LEU A 27 9.69 -21.26 3.74
C LEU A 27 9.83 -20.60 2.37
N VAL A 28 8.79 -19.89 1.94
CA VAL A 28 8.74 -19.25 0.63
C VAL A 28 8.02 -17.91 0.75
N GLN A 29 8.59 -16.87 0.14
CA GLN A 29 7.92 -15.61 -0.07
C GLN A 29 7.69 -15.40 -1.57
N LEU A 30 6.45 -15.23 -1.97
CA LEU A 30 6.07 -14.99 -3.35
C LEU A 30 5.75 -13.50 -3.55
N GLN A 31 6.38 -12.88 -4.53
CA GLN A 31 6.10 -11.52 -4.94
C GLN A 31 5.45 -11.55 -6.33
N PHE A 32 4.27 -10.95 -6.44
CA PHE A 32 3.53 -10.86 -7.69
C PHE A 32 3.51 -9.43 -8.20
N GLN A 33 3.71 -9.25 -9.50
CA GLN A 33 3.44 -8.00 -10.18
C GLN A 33 2.04 -8.06 -10.78
N VAL A 34 1.18 -7.11 -10.41
CA VAL A 34 -0.14 -6.98 -11.01
C VAL A 34 0.04 -6.28 -12.37
N LEU A 35 -0.30 -6.95 -13.45
CA LEU A 35 -0.14 -6.46 -14.82
C LEU A 35 -1.36 -5.67 -15.32
N ASP A 36 -2.48 -5.70 -14.62
CA ASP A 36 -3.71 -4.99 -14.99
C ASP A 36 -4.43 -4.48 -13.73
N GLN A 37 -5.42 -3.59 -13.91
CA GLN A 37 -6.16 -2.98 -12.79
C GLN A 37 -7.12 -3.99 -12.13
N VAL A 38 -6.59 -4.90 -11.34
CA VAL A 38 -7.36 -5.82 -10.51
C VAL A 38 -7.71 -5.13 -9.19
N ARG A 39 -8.99 -5.02 -8.89
CA ARG A 39 -9.48 -4.30 -7.69
C ARG A 39 -9.23 -5.04 -6.38
N ALA A 40 -9.16 -6.35 -6.40
CA ALA A 40 -8.79 -7.20 -5.28
C ALA A 40 -8.51 -8.61 -5.79
N GLY A 41 -7.62 -9.35 -5.14
CA GLY A 41 -7.34 -10.73 -5.43
C GLY A 41 -7.15 -11.55 -4.16
N ARG A 42 -7.49 -12.84 -4.24
CA ARG A 42 -7.23 -13.82 -3.20
C ARG A 42 -6.29 -14.87 -3.79
N VAL A 43 -5.20 -15.15 -3.11
CA VAL A 43 -4.37 -16.32 -3.41
C VAL A 43 -4.65 -17.37 -2.35
N GLU A 44 -5.04 -18.54 -2.79
CA GLU A 44 -5.29 -19.69 -1.94
C GLU A 44 -4.25 -20.76 -2.24
N VAL A 45 -3.61 -21.27 -1.20
CA VAL A 45 -2.78 -22.48 -1.31
C VAL A 45 -3.72 -23.67 -1.29
N VAL A 46 -3.94 -24.25 -2.46
CA VAL A 46 -4.88 -25.40 -2.63
C VAL A 46 -4.26 -26.68 -2.08
N SER A 47 -2.95 -26.86 -2.27
CA SER A 47 -2.20 -27.98 -1.68
C SER A 47 -0.73 -27.62 -1.58
N ALA A 48 -0.07 -28.15 -0.57
CA ALA A 48 1.39 -28.10 -0.44
C ALA A 48 1.89 -29.50 -0.12
N LEU A 49 2.84 -29.98 -0.93
CA LEU A 49 3.51 -31.25 -0.73
C LEU A 49 4.95 -30.97 -0.28
N VAL A 50 5.36 -31.61 0.78
CA VAL A 50 6.74 -31.56 1.28
C VAL A 50 7.31 -32.96 1.21
N SER A 51 8.48 -33.11 0.60
CA SER A 51 9.21 -34.39 0.62
C SER A 51 10.44 -34.29 1.53
N ASP A 52 10.68 -35.36 2.27
CA ASP A 52 11.92 -35.52 3.02
C ASP A 52 13.08 -35.96 2.08
N PRO A 53 14.33 -35.93 2.54
CA PRO A 53 15.47 -36.38 1.74
C PRO A 53 15.43 -37.86 1.35
N SER A 54 14.57 -38.65 1.98
CA SER A 54 14.35 -40.07 1.67
C SER A 54 13.27 -40.26 0.63
N GLY A 55 12.64 -39.20 0.16
CA GLY A 55 11.58 -39.23 -0.86
C GLY A 55 10.17 -39.48 -0.33
N ASN A 56 9.99 -39.48 1.00
CA ASN A 56 8.64 -39.58 1.55
C ASN A 56 7.93 -38.24 1.38
N VAL A 57 6.73 -38.28 0.83
CA VAL A 57 5.90 -37.12 0.57
C VAL A 57 4.86 -36.97 1.65
N SER A 58 4.79 -35.82 2.28
CA SER A 58 3.73 -35.43 3.21
C SER A 58 2.93 -34.28 2.65
N GLU A 59 1.61 -34.40 2.68
CA GLU A 59 0.73 -33.29 2.31
C GLU A 59 0.48 -32.41 3.54
N LEU A 60 0.75 -31.13 3.40
CA LEU A 60 0.44 -30.13 4.42
C LEU A 60 -1.02 -29.70 4.24
N PHE A 61 -1.88 -30.19 5.14
CA PHE A 61 -3.27 -29.75 5.20
C PHE A 61 -3.39 -28.46 6.00
N GLY A 62 -3.98 -27.48 5.37
CA GLY A 62 -4.34 -26.20 5.99
C GLY A 62 -4.46 -25.16 4.91
N ALA A 63 -5.66 -24.64 4.70
CA ALA A 63 -5.86 -23.50 3.80
C ALA A 63 -5.19 -22.27 4.42
N HIS A 64 -3.98 -21.99 4.04
CA HIS A 64 -3.37 -20.70 4.32
C HIS A 64 -3.85 -19.72 3.28
N VAL A 65 -4.87 -18.95 3.64
CA VAL A 65 -5.37 -17.84 2.82
C VAL A 65 -4.41 -16.68 3.00
N ALA A 66 -3.63 -16.39 1.97
CA ALA A 66 -2.88 -15.16 1.90
C ALA A 66 -3.77 -14.08 1.27
N GLU A 67 -4.08 -13.04 2.00
CA GLU A 67 -4.66 -11.84 1.41
C GLU A 67 -3.60 -11.16 0.55
N ILE A 68 -3.90 -10.96 -0.74
CA ILE A 68 -3.07 -10.13 -1.59
C ILE A 68 -3.34 -8.68 -1.20
N LYS A 69 -2.43 -8.10 -0.45
CA LYS A 69 -2.40 -6.66 -0.25
C LYS A 69 -1.76 -6.04 -1.49
N MET A 70 -2.54 -5.32 -2.28
CA MET A 70 -1.96 -4.54 -3.39
C MET A 70 -1.04 -3.48 -2.81
N MET A 71 0.21 -3.47 -3.28
CA MET A 71 1.19 -2.47 -2.89
C MET A 71 1.39 -1.51 -4.05
N PRO A 72 1.44 -0.20 -3.80
CA PRO A 72 1.75 0.76 -4.84
C PRO A 72 3.19 0.56 -5.32
N GLY A 73 3.41 0.68 -6.64
CA GLY A 73 4.75 0.59 -7.22
C GLY A 73 5.56 1.89 -7.12
N THR A 74 4.89 3.01 -6.87
CA THR A 74 5.48 4.35 -6.82
C THR A 74 4.81 5.21 -5.75
N TYR A 75 5.52 6.24 -5.30
CA TYR A 75 4.90 7.31 -4.51
C TYR A 75 3.89 8.07 -5.38
N ALA A 76 2.75 8.42 -4.84
CA ALA A 76 1.75 9.23 -5.52
C ALA A 76 0.90 10.00 -4.52
N LEU A 77 0.58 11.24 -4.86
CA LEU A 77 -0.46 12.04 -4.23
C LEU A 77 -1.64 12.12 -5.19
N GLY A 78 -2.76 11.49 -4.85
CA GLY A 78 -3.95 11.47 -5.68
C GLY A 78 -4.80 12.73 -5.51
N ASP A 79 -5.68 12.97 -6.47
CA ASP A 79 -6.64 14.07 -6.40
C ASP A 79 -7.58 13.90 -5.23
N ASN A 80 -7.84 14.99 -4.53
CA ASN A 80 -8.81 15.00 -3.45
C ASN A 80 -10.25 14.90 -3.98
N TYR A 81 -11.10 14.22 -3.23
CA TYR A 81 -12.51 14.11 -3.58
C TYR A 81 -13.40 14.24 -2.33
N PRO A 82 -14.45 15.07 -2.45
CA PRO A 82 -14.81 15.97 -3.56
C PRO A 82 -13.82 17.14 -3.75
N ASN A 83 -13.79 17.72 -4.95
CA ASN A 83 -13.07 18.96 -5.27
C ASN A 83 -13.83 19.73 -6.38
N PRO A 84 -14.45 20.89 -6.13
CA PRO A 84 -14.50 21.61 -4.84
C PRO A 84 -15.22 20.84 -3.73
N PHE A 85 -14.91 21.18 -2.47
CA PHE A 85 -15.47 20.49 -1.30
C PHE A 85 -16.12 21.43 -0.29
N ASN A 86 -17.06 20.88 0.51
CA ASN A 86 -17.75 21.56 1.60
C ASN A 86 -18.29 20.53 2.61
N PRO A 87 -17.90 20.54 3.87
CA PRO A 87 -16.68 21.13 4.42
C PRO A 87 -15.47 20.19 4.39
N GLU A 88 -15.63 18.98 3.85
CA GLU A 88 -14.68 17.88 4.00
C GLU A 88 -14.26 17.30 2.65
N THR A 89 -13.00 16.92 2.56
CA THR A 89 -12.45 16.22 1.40
C THR A 89 -11.48 15.13 1.83
N VAL A 90 -11.40 14.05 1.06
CA VAL A 90 -10.47 12.95 1.24
C VAL A 90 -9.32 13.10 0.26
N VAL A 91 -8.10 13.00 0.74
CA VAL A 91 -6.87 13.02 -0.06
C VAL A 91 -6.27 11.62 -0.03
N PRO A 92 -6.32 10.88 -1.14
CA PRO A 92 -5.64 9.60 -1.25
C PRO A 92 -4.16 9.79 -1.56
N PHE A 93 -3.30 8.92 -1.03
CA PHE A 93 -1.89 8.88 -1.40
C PHE A 93 -1.36 7.44 -1.32
N ALA A 94 -0.23 7.20 -1.96
CA ALA A 94 0.39 5.90 -2.04
C ALA A 94 1.87 5.97 -1.69
N ILE A 95 2.35 4.98 -0.92
CA ILE A 95 3.76 4.83 -0.57
C ILE A 95 4.19 3.38 -0.85
N PRO A 96 5.23 3.18 -1.70
CA PRO A 96 5.67 1.84 -2.11
C PRO A 96 6.47 1.12 -1.03
N GLU A 97 7.02 1.83 -0.09
CA GLU A 97 7.83 1.31 1.01
C GLU A 97 7.52 1.99 2.34
N THR A 98 7.72 1.30 3.44
CA THR A 98 7.52 1.84 4.79
C THR A 98 8.53 2.96 5.06
N GLY A 99 8.05 4.15 5.39
CA GLY A 99 8.91 5.32 5.58
C GLY A 99 8.20 6.50 6.23
N ASP A 100 8.96 7.56 6.44
CA ASP A 100 8.42 8.81 6.98
C ASP A 100 7.68 9.58 5.89
N VAL A 101 6.46 9.96 6.22
CA VAL A 101 5.55 10.69 5.33
C VAL A 101 5.04 11.92 6.04
N ARG A 102 4.93 13.01 5.30
CA ARG A 102 4.23 14.22 5.74
C ARG A 102 3.26 14.66 4.66
N VAL A 103 1.99 14.77 5.02
CA VAL A 103 0.94 15.35 4.18
C VAL A 103 0.37 16.56 4.93
N ALA A 104 0.46 17.74 4.33
CA ALA A 104 0.03 18.99 4.97
C ALA A 104 -0.66 19.93 3.98
N VAL A 105 -1.52 20.80 4.52
CA VAL A 105 -2.28 21.80 3.77
C VAL A 105 -1.61 23.16 3.91
N TYR A 106 -1.52 23.90 2.80
CA TYR A 106 -0.92 25.22 2.72
C TYR A 106 -1.89 26.22 2.07
N ASN A 107 -1.79 27.48 2.45
CA ASN A 107 -2.47 28.57 1.77
C ASN A 107 -1.66 29.10 0.56
N LEU A 108 -2.22 30.08 -0.15
CA LEU A 108 -1.57 30.72 -1.32
C LEU A 108 -0.22 31.41 -0.99
N LEU A 109 0.01 31.76 0.26
CA LEU A 109 1.27 32.38 0.74
C LEU A 109 2.31 31.32 1.14
N GLY A 110 2.00 30.02 1.01
CA GLY A 110 2.88 28.93 1.41
C GLY A 110 2.92 28.70 2.93
N GLN A 111 2.02 29.28 3.69
CA GLN A 111 1.91 29.05 5.12
C GLN A 111 1.19 27.73 5.37
N GLU A 112 1.74 26.89 6.24
CA GLU A 112 1.11 25.63 6.66
C GLU A 112 -0.15 25.91 7.50
N ILE A 113 -1.25 25.35 7.08
CA ILE A 113 -2.57 25.50 7.71
C ILE A 113 -2.87 24.32 8.62
N ALA A 114 -2.66 23.09 8.13
CA ALA A 114 -2.93 21.88 8.88
C ALA A 114 -2.00 20.75 8.43
N VAL A 115 -1.67 19.85 9.36
CA VAL A 115 -0.96 18.61 9.06
C VAL A 115 -1.98 17.48 9.08
N LEU A 116 -2.12 16.79 7.95
CA LEU A 116 -3.09 15.70 7.79
C LEU A 116 -2.49 14.35 8.17
N ALA A 117 -1.21 14.15 7.86
CA ALA A 117 -0.43 12.98 8.29
C ALA A 117 1.02 13.38 8.52
N SER A 118 1.65 12.82 9.55
CA SER A 118 3.08 13.01 9.82
C SER A 118 3.60 11.83 10.63
N GLY A 119 4.68 11.22 10.17
CA GLY A 119 5.37 10.11 10.83
C GLY A 119 5.59 8.92 9.92
N ARG A 120 6.01 7.82 10.53
CA ARG A 120 6.32 6.58 9.82
C ARG A 120 5.05 5.81 9.51
N LEU A 121 4.81 5.56 8.22
CA LEU A 121 3.69 4.79 7.70
C LEU A 121 4.19 3.54 6.98
N GLU A 122 3.39 2.48 7.03
CA GLU A 122 3.64 1.24 6.27
C GLU A 122 3.39 1.47 4.78
N ALA A 123 4.09 0.70 3.94
CA ALA A 123 3.84 0.67 2.52
C ALA A 123 2.36 0.35 2.24
N GLY A 124 1.75 1.05 1.27
CA GLY A 124 0.34 0.85 0.92
C GLY A 124 -0.35 2.10 0.38
N PHE A 125 -1.65 1.94 0.17
CA PHE A 125 -2.57 3.03 -0.18
C PHE A 125 -3.18 3.62 1.08
N HIS A 126 -3.06 4.92 1.23
CA HIS A 126 -3.53 5.67 2.40
C HIS A 126 -4.56 6.72 2.00
N ARG A 127 -5.33 7.16 3.00
CA ARG A 127 -6.29 8.25 2.85
C ARG A 127 -6.24 9.11 4.11
N VAL A 128 -6.26 10.41 3.90
CA VAL A 128 -6.41 11.40 4.98
C VAL A 128 -7.54 12.35 4.65
N THR A 129 -8.17 12.88 5.67
CA THR A 129 -9.29 13.79 5.52
C THR A 129 -8.91 15.18 5.96
N TRP A 130 -9.27 16.19 5.18
CA TRP A 130 -9.25 17.59 5.61
C TRP A 130 -10.66 18.14 5.71
N ASN A 131 -10.99 18.64 6.88
CA ASN A 131 -12.31 19.18 7.23
C ASN A 131 -12.40 20.70 7.03
N GLY A 132 -11.49 21.32 6.30
CA GLY A 132 -11.47 22.76 6.05
C GLY A 132 -11.09 23.62 7.26
N ASN A 133 -10.45 23.04 8.28
CA ASN A 133 -10.01 23.77 9.48
C ASN A 133 -8.48 23.88 9.52
N ASP A 134 -7.98 24.88 10.26
CA ASP A 134 -6.56 24.99 10.62
C ASP A 134 -6.20 24.05 11.80
N ALA A 135 -4.91 24.03 12.15
CA ALA A 135 -4.39 23.24 13.26
C ALA A 135 -5.01 23.60 14.65
N SER A 136 -5.60 24.79 14.78
CA SER A 136 -6.31 25.21 16.00
C SER A 136 -7.80 24.90 15.97
N GLY A 137 -8.30 24.26 14.91
CA GLY A 137 -9.70 23.95 14.72
C GLY A 137 -10.56 25.11 14.17
N ARG A 138 -9.95 26.22 13.76
CA ARG A 138 -10.68 27.35 13.17
C ARG A 138 -10.98 27.05 11.71
N ALA A 139 -12.23 27.30 11.32
CA ALA A 139 -12.67 27.11 9.94
C ALA A 139 -11.96 28.10 8.99
N MET A 140 -11.39 27.57 7.92
CA MET A 140 -10.76 28.33 6.87
C MET A 140 -11.82 28.96 5.95
N SER A 141 -11.47 30.06 5.30
CA SER A 141 -12.35 30.73 4.35
C SER A 141 -12.43 29.98 3.02
N THR A 142 -13.53 30.17 2.29
CA THR A 142 -13.63 29.76 0.88
C THR A 142 -12.42 30.22 0.10
N GLY A 143 -11.78 29.32 -0.63
CA GLY A 143 -10.58 29.65 -1.39
C GLY A 143 -9.80 28.43 -1.89
N ILE A 144 -8.65 28.74 -2.49
CA ILE A 144 -7.70 27.75 -3.00
C ILE A 144 -6.66 27.48 -1.92
N TYR A 145 -6.39 26.18 -1.72
CA TYR A 145 -5.34 25.66 -0.86
C TYR A 145 -4.52 24.62 -1.62
N PHE A 146 -3.39 24.23 -1.06
CA PHE A 146 -2.53 23.21 -1.63
C PHE A 146 -2.30 22.10 -0.61
N VAL A 147 -2.47 20.86 -1.03
CA VAL A 147 -2.02 19.70 -0.26
C VAL A 147 -0.68 19.26 -0.78
N LYS A 148 0.31 19.24 0.09
CA LYS A 148 1.66 18.79 -0.23
C LYS A 148 1.98 17.50 0.49
N MET A 149 2.50 16.52 -0.24
CA MET A 149 3.07 15.28 0.29
C MET A 149 4.59 15.32 0.16
N VAL A 150 5.28 14.91 1.21
CA VAL A 150 6.73 14.66 1.22
C VAL A 150 6.96 13.27 1.81
N ALA A 151 7.69 12.41 1.10
CA ALA A 151 8.02 11.07 1.54
C ALA A 151 9.30 10.58 0.87
N ASN A 152 10.31 10.19 1.62
CA ASN A 152 11.56 9.58 1.12
C ASN A 152 12.12 10.26 -0.16
N GLY A 153 12.25 11.59 -0.15
CA GLY A 153 12.73 12.38 -1.30
C GLY A 153 11.68 12.65 -2.40
N PHE A 154 10.52 12.00 -2.34
CA PHE A 154 9.38 12.34 -3.20
C PHE A 154 8.67 13.59 -2.67
N THR A 155 8.25 14.46 -3.58
CA THR A 155 7.40 15.62 -3.25
C THR A 155 6.38 15.81 -4.36
N ASP A 156 5.12 15.98 -3.95
CA ASP A 156 4.03 16.30 -4.87
C ASP A 156 3.03 17.27 -4.22
N VAL A 157 2.32 18.04 -5.05
CA VAL A 157 1.42 19.11 -4.60
C VAL A 157 0.16 19.14 -5.45
N ASN A 158 -1.00 19.01 -4.80
CA ASN A 158 -2.30 19.11 -5.44
C ASN A 158 -3.06 20.35 -4.97
N LYS A 159 -3.77 20.98 -5.91
CA LYS A 159 -4.64 22.13 -5.65
C LYS A 159 -6.01 21.65 -5.20
N VAL A 160 -6.50 22.17 -4.08
CA VAL A 160 -7.81 21.86 -3.51
C VAL A 160 -8.64 23.15 -3.35
N MET A 161 -9.95 23.07 -3.56
CA MET A 161 -10.85 24.22 -3.48
C MET A 161 -11.91 24.00 -2.41
N LEU A 162 -11.85 24.83 -1.37
CA LEU A 162 -12.85 24.86 -0.29
C LEU A 162 -13.96 25.83 -0.67
N LEU A 163 -15.19 25.37 -0.58
CA LEU A 163 -16.42 26.18 -0.67
C LEU A 163 -17.16 26.18 0.68
N LYS A 164 -17.83 27.27 0.98
CA LYS A 164 -18.73 27.39 2.12
C LYS A 164 -20.11 27.78 1.65
#